data_d4d4faa0b3cc65546ceadef9fddbf27c
#
_entry.id   d4d4faa0b3cc65546ceadef9fddbf27c
#
_cell.length_a   1.000
_cell.length_b   1.000
_cell.length_c   1.000
_cell.angle_alpha   90.00
_cell.angle_beta   90.00
_cell.angle_gamma   90.00
#
_symmetry.space_group_name_H-M   'P 1'
#
loop_
_entity.id
_entity.type
_entity.pdbx_description
1 polymer ?
#
loop_
_entity_poly.entity_id
_entity_poly.type
_entity_poly.pdbx_seq_one_letter_code
_entity_poly.pdbx_strand_id
1 'polypeptide(L)'
;MLNNKKMSKSTGNFMTLRQCINKFGVEATRIAMADAGDTLDDANFDETVANAAILQLFILEQWIISNCPKEVDFASHKKEEYDTWDNIISNELTRIIGQVNRAYEEMKFKIVIKHAFNELLSLKEAYLIAKAGKPNPFVLFRYLETLLILLNPIIPHFCQF
;
A
#
# COMPACT_ATOMS: atom_id res chain seq x y z
N MET A 1 18.90 12.40 2.79
CA MET A 1 19.47 12.18 4.15
C MET A 1 19.29 10.71 4.54
N LEU A 2 19.93 10.25 5.61
CA LEU A 2 19.73 8.93 6.21
C LEU A 2 19.44 9.13 7.69
N ASN A 3 18.25 8.69 8.15
CA ASN A 3 17.79 8.87 9.54
C ASN A 3 17.94 10.33 10.03
N ASN A 4 17.48 11.28 9.22
CA ASN A 4 17.53 12.74 9.46
C ASN A 4 18.95 13.34 9.59
N LYS A 5 19.99 12.59 9.18
CA LYS A 5 21.36 13.09 9.14
C LYS A 5 21.87 13.12 7.70
N LYS A 6 22.70 14.12 7.38
CA LYS A 6 23.33 14.21 6.06
C LYS A 6 24.15 12.97 5.77
N MET A 7 23.95 12.36 4.60
CA MET A 7 24.75 11.24 4.16
C MET A 7 26.19 11.67 3.86
N SER A 8 27.16 10.99 4.43
CA SER A 8 28.58 11.24 4.20
C SER A 8 29.41 9.98 4.41
N LYS A 9 30.28 9.70 3.44
CA LYS A 9 31.24 8.58 3.54
C LYS A 9 32.27 8.80 4.65
N SER A 10 32.72 10.04 4.87
CA SER A 10 33.71 10.36 5.89
C SER A 10 33.22 10.17 7.31
N THR A 11 31.92 10.32 7.55
CA THR A 11 31.30 10.10 8.87
C THR A 11 30.75 8.68 9.04
N GLY A 12 30.83 7.84 8.01
CA GLY A 12 30.22 6.49 8.02
C GLY A 12 28.69 6.49 7.91
N ASN A 13 28.03 7.65 7.90
CA ASN A 13 26.59 7.74 7.79
C ASN A 13 26.16 7.71 6.31
N PHE A 14 26.23 6.52 5.71
CA PHE A 14 25.72 6.32 4.36
C PHE A 14 25.29 4.85 4.17
N MET A 15 24.38 4.63 3.26
CA MET A 15 23.94 3.32 2.83
C MET A 15 23.89 3.28 1.31
N THR A 16 24.53 2.28 0.71
CA THR A 16 24.40 2.04 -0.74
C THR A 16 23.07 1.37 -1.03
N LEU A 17 22.59 1.50 -2.26
CA LEU A 17 21.35 0.83 -2.69
C LEU A 17 21.43 -0.70 -2.47
N ARG A 18 22.59 -1.33 -2.74
CA ARG A 18 22.79 -2.76 -2.52
C ARG A 18 22.67 -3.13 -1.03
N GLN A 19 23.24 -2.33 -0.15
CA GLN A 19 23.12 -2.55 1.31
C GLN A 19 21.66 -2.39 1.77
N CYS A 20 20.96 -1.39 1.24
CA CYS A 20 19.55 -1.14 1.53
C CYS A 20 18.68 -2.35 1.11
N ILE A 21 18.84 -2.82 -0.13
CA ILE A 21 18.11 -3.98 -0.65
C ILE A 21 18.43 -5.25 0.14
N ASN A 22 19.71 -5.49 0.48
CA ASN A 22 20.09 -6.66 1.26
C ASN A 22 19.53 -6.62 2.69
N LYS A 23 19.34 -5.42 3.26
CA LYS A 23 18.86 -5.24 4.63
C LYS A 23 17.33 -5.28 4.73
N PHE A 24 16.63 -4.64 3.82
CA PHE A 24 15.18 -4.40 3.90
C PHE A 24 14.38 -5.13 2.80
N GLY A 25 15.05 -5.70 1.81
CA GLY A 25 14.39 -6.19 0.59
C GLY A 25 14.07 -5.07 -0.40
N VAL A 26 13.70 -5.47 -1.61
CA VAL A 26 13.41 -4.51 -2.71
C VAL A 26 12.15 -3.70 -2.41
N GLU A 27 11.07 -4.37 -2.04
CA GLU A 27 9.76 -3.76 -1.91
C GLU A 27 9.69 -2.75 -0.76
N ALA A 28 10.19 -3.13 0.43
CA ALA A 28 10.23 -2.20 1.56
C ALA A 28 11.17 -1.01 1.32
N THR A 29 12.29 -1.24 0.62
CA THR A 29 13.17 -0.15 0.18
C THR A 29 12.43 0.82 -0.73
N ARG A 30 11.66 0.34 -1.72
CA ARG A 30 10.89 1.18 -2.64
C ARG A 30 9.79 1.96 -1.93
N ILE A 31 9.06 1.33 -1.00
CA ILE A 31 8.07 2.03 -0.15
C ILE A 31 8.74 3.16 0.65
N ALA A 32 9.82 2.87 1.34
CA ALA A 32 10.53 3.88 2.15
C ALA A 32 11.11 5.02 1.29
N MET A 33 11.60 4.72 0.09
CA MET A 33 12.06 5.74 -0.86
C MET A 33 10.91 6.60 -1.40
N ALA A 34 9.76 6.00 -1.71
CA ALA A 34 8.58 6.72 -2.15
C ALA A 34 8.02 7.62 -1.03
N ASP A 35 8.06 7.16 0.23
CA ASP A 35 7.64 7.94 1.39
C ASP A 35 8.63 9.05 1.79
N ALA A 36 9.88 8.98 1.33
CA ALA A 36 10.95 9.93 1.70
C ALA A 36 10.64 11.38 1.31
N GLY A 37 9.76 11.62 0.34
CA GLY A 37 9.22 12.93 0.02
C GLY A 37 9.21 13.26 -1.47
N ASP A 38 8.28 14.16 -1.83
CA ASP A 38 8.03 14.66 -3.19
C ASP A 38 8.36 16.15 -3.31
N THR A 39 9.10 16.72 -2.34
CA THR A 39 9.43 18.14 -2.27
C THR A 39 10.85 18.45 -2.76
N LEU A 40 11.19 19.74 -2.85
CA LEU A 40 12.55 20.21 -3.17
C LEU A 40 13.55 19.97 -2.03
N ASP A 41 13.07 19.58 -0.86
CA ASP A 41 13.92 19.27 0.28
C ASP A 41 14.68 17.96 0.07
N ASP A 42 15.82 17.81 0.73
CA ASP A 42 16.61 16.58 0.70
C ASP A 42 15.80 15.37 1.18
N ALA A 43 15.55 14.42 0.30
CA ALA A 43 14.88 13.18 0.64
C ALA A 43 15.56 12.49 1.83
N ASN A 44 14.77 12.03 2.80
CA ASN A 44 15.26 11.37 3.99
C ASN A 44 14.84 9.89 4.00
N PHE A 45 15.79 9.01 3.73
CA PHE A 45 15.54 7.59 3.93
C PHE A 45 15.54 7.29 5.42
N ASP A 46 14.40 6.81 5.93
CA ASP A 46 14.23 6.42 7.32
C ASP A 46 14.16 4.90 7.43
N GLU A 47 15.10 4.31 8.14
CA GLU A 47 15.15 2.87 8.35
C GLU A 47 13.95 2.34 9.14
N THR A 48 13.33 3.17 9.98
CA THR A 48 12.14 2.76 10.74
C THR A 48 10.94 2.58 9.80
N VAL A 49 10.80 3.44 8.79
CA VAL A 49 9.76 3.31 7.74
C VAL A 49 9.99 2.03 6.93
N ALA A 50 11.24 1.74 6.54
CA ALA A 50 11.54 0.53 5.81
C ALA A 50 11.24 -0.75 6.63
N ASN A 51 11.58 -0.78 7.91
CA ASN A 51 11.25 -1.89 8.80
C ASN A 51 9.74 -2.04 9.01
N ALA A 52 9.02 -0.94 9.17
CA ALA A 52 7.55 -0.97 9.27
C ALA A 52 6.92 -1.51 7.98
N ALA A 53 7.44 -1.13 6.81
CA ALA A 53 6.97 -1.62 5.52
C ALA A 53 7.15 -3.14 5.38
N ILE A 54 8.28 -3.72 5.84
CA ILE A 54 8.49 -5.18 5.85
C ILE A 54 7.36 -5.87 6.63
N LEU A 55 7.10 -5.40 7.84
CA LEU A 55 6.07 -5.99 8.70
C LEU A 55 4.67 -5.85 8.09
N GLN A 56 4.34 -4.67 7.57
CA GLN A 56 3.04 -4.41 6.95
C GLN A 56 2.81 -5.26 5.70
N LEU A 57 3.82 -5.42 4.85
CA LEU A 57 3.74 -6.29 3.67
C LEU A 57 3.57 -7.76 4.07
N PHE A 58 4.31 -8.23 5.07
CA PHE A 58 4.16 -9.60 5.56
C PHE A 58 2.75 -9.86 6.14
N ILE A 59 2.24 -8.96 6.97
CA ILE A 59 0.89 -9.07 7.52
C ILE A 59 -0.15 -9.06 6.40
N LEU A 60 0.01 -8.17 5.41
CA LEU A 60 -0.89 -8.06 4.27
C LEU A 60 -0.89 -9.34 3.43
N GLU A 61 0.28 -9.89 3.13
CA GLU A 61 0.44 -11.16 2.40
C GLU A 61 -0.28 -12.31 3.12
N GLN A 62 -0.02 -12.50 4.41
CA GLN A 62 -0.68 -13.55 5.21
C GLN A 62 -2.19 -13.37 5.26
N TRP A 63 -2.65 -12.12 5.33
CA TRP A 63 -4.07 -11.82 5.31
C TRP A 63 -4.69 -12.12 3.94
N ILE A 64 -4.04 -11.77 2.84
CA ILE A 64 -4.49 -12.08 1.46
C ILE A 64 -4.60 -13.60 1.30
N ILE A 65 -3.57 -14.36 1.64
CA ILE A 65 -3.54 -15.83 1.54
C ILE A 65 -4.71 -16.46 2.31
N SER A 66 -5.03 -15.92 3.48
CA SER A 66 -6.07 -16.45 4.36
C SER A 66 -7.49 -16.06 3.97
N ASN A 67 -7.67 -14.91 3.33
CA ASN A 67 -8.98 -14.27 3.13
C ASN A 67 -9.35 -14.02 1.67
N CYS A 68 -8.41 -14.22 0.71
CA CYS A 68 -8.72 -14.03 -0.70
C CYS A 68 -9.80 -15.03 -1.13
N PRO A 69 -10.92 -14.57 -1.70
CA PRO A 69 -11.93 -15.47 -2.24
C PRO A 69 -11.35 -16.32 -3.37
N LYS A 70 -11.35 -17.63 -3.23
CA LYS A 70 -10.81 -18.55 -4.25
C LYS A 70 -11.63 -18.56 -5.54
N GLU A 71 -12.94 -18.33 -5.39
CA GLU A 71 -13.87 -18.24 -6.50
C GLU A 71 -14.88 -17.14 -6.20
N VAL A 72 -15.06 -16.23 -7.14
CA VAL A 72 -16.08 -15.17 -7.08
C VAL A 72 -16.92 -15.32 -8.35
N ASP A 73 -18.17 -15.74 -8.19
CA ASP A 73 -19.10 -15.79 -9.31
C ASP A 73 -19.66 -14.39 -9.60
N PHE A 74 -18.97 -13.67 -10.50
CA PHE A 74 -19.38 -12.33 -10.91
C PHE A 74 -20.72 -12.30 -11.67
N ALA A 75 -21.16 -13.43 -12.24
CA ALA A 75 -22.42 -13.50 -12.97
C ALA A 75 -23.64 -13.46 -12.03
N SER A 76 -23.49 -13.92 -10.81
CA SER A 76 -24.53 -13.90 -9.78
C SER A 76 -24.59 -12.60 -8.99
N HIS A 77 -23.61 -11.68 -9.20
CA HIS A 77 -23.48 -10.48 -8.40
C HIS A 77 -24.55 -9.42 -8.72
N LYS A 78 -25.31 -9.02 -7.69
CA LYS A 78 -26.23 -7.90 -7.75
C LYS A 78 -25.78 -6.81 -6.79
N LYS A 79 -25.45 -5.64 -7.31
CA LYS A 79 -25.07 -4.47 -6.51
C LYS A 79 -26.19 -4.00 -5.58
N GLU A 80 -27.42 -4.40 -5.86
CA GLU A 80 -28.60 -4.13 -5.04
C GLU A 80 -28.54 -4.84 -3.67
N GLU A 81 -27.68 -5.88 -3.53
CA GLU A 81 -27.47 -6.61 -2.27
C GLU A 81 -26.44 -5.95 -1.35
N TYR A 82 -25.87 -4.81 -1.75
CA TYR A 82 -24.91 -4.07 -0.92
C TYR A 82 -25.60 -3.39 0.25
N ASP A 83 -25.10 -3.62 1.44
CA ASP A 83 -25.51 -2.84 2.61
C ASP A 83 -24.83 -1.46 2.65
N THR A 84 -25.14 -0.69 3.68
CA THR A 84 -24.59 0.67 3.85
C THR A 84 -23.06 0.67 3.89
N TRP A 85 -22.43 -0.30 4.56
CA TRP A 85 -20.98 -0.38 4.66
C TRP A 85 -20.33 -0.77 3.33
N ASP A 86 -20.93 -1.70 2.59
CA ASP A 86 -20.47 -2.10 1.26
C ASP A 86 -20.45 -0.91 0.30
N ASN A 87 -21.49 -0.07 0.36
CA ASN A 87 -21.57 1.16 -0.43
C ASN A 87 -20.54 2.21 0.00
N ILE A 88 -20.34 2.41 1.32
CA ILE A 88 -19.32 3.34 1.84
C ILE A 88 -17.95 2.93 1.34
N ILE A 89 -17.57 1.66 1.50
CA ILE A 89 -16.26 1.15 1.06
C ILE A 89 -16.09 1.30 -0.46
N SER A 90 -17.12 0.96 -1.24
CA SER A 90 -17.07 1.09 -2.70
C SER A 90 -16.87 2.54 -3.15
N ASN A 91 -17.46 3.51 -2.46
CA ASN A 91 -17.28 4.92 -2.74
C ASN A 91 -15.88 5.41 -2.35
N GLU A 92 -15.38 4.98 -1.16
CA GLU A 92 -14.03 5.30 -0.71
C GLU A 92 -12.95 4.73 -1.64
N LEU A 93 -13.10 3.50 -2.12
CA LEU A 93 -12.21 2.93 -3.14
C LEU A 93 -12.17 3.80 -4.40
N THR A 94 -13.34 4.24 -4.89
CA THR A 94 -13.43 5.12 -6.06
C THR A 94 -12.74 6.46 -5.83
N ARG A 95 -12.90 7.05 -4.63
CA ARG A 95 -12.24 8.30 -4.24
C ARG A 95 -10.71 8.13 -4.21
N ILE A 96 -10.22 7.05 -3.58
CA ILE A 96 -8.79 6.74 -3.47
C ILE A 96 -8.17 6.53 -4.85
N ILE A 97 -8.83 5.77 -5.73
CA ILE A 97 -8.38 5.58 -7.13
C ILE A 97 -8.16 6.93 -7.81
N GLY A 98 -9.11 7.85 -7.70
CA GLY A 98 -9.00 9.19 -8.31
C GLY A 98 -7.85 10.02 -7.73
N GLN A 99 -7.59 9.92 -6.42
CA GLN A 99 -6.48 10.63 -5.77
C GLN A 99 -5.12 10.05 -6.16
N VAL A 100 -5.00 8.72 -6.18
CA VAL A 100 -3.75 8.04 -6.53
C VAL A 100 -3.42 8.24 -8.00
N ASN A 101 -4.41 8.18 -8.90
CA ASN A 101 -4.20 8.45 -10.32
C ASN A 101 -3.60 9.86 -10.53
N ARG A 102 -4.20 10.87 -9.91
CA ARG A 102 -3.68 12.24 -9.96
C ARG A 102 -2.27 12.36 -9.37
N ALA A 103 -2.02 11.66 -8.25
CA ALA A 103 -0.69 11.66 -7.64
C ALA A 103 0.38 11.01 -8.53
N TYR A 104 0.05 9.96 -9.29
CA TYR A 104 0.94 9.38 -10.28
C TYR A 104 1.22 10.32 -11.46
N GLU A 105 0.19 10.99 -11.99
CA GLU A 105 0.34 11.99 -13.05
C GLU A 105 1.26 13.14 -12.64
N GLU A 106 1.21 13.53 -11.36
CA GLU A 106 2.03 14.59 -10.78
C GLU A 106 3.39 14.09 -10.24
N MET A 107 3.72 12.80 -10.37
CA MET A 107 4.91 12.14 -9.81
C MET A 107 5.06 12.31 -8.29
N LYS A 108 3.96 12.39 -7.56
CA LYS A 108 3.91 12.56 -6.11
C LYS A 108 3.82 11.22 -5.39
N PHE A 109 4.92 10.49 -5.33
CA PHE A 109 4.96 9.12 -4.82
C PHE A 109 4.65 9.01 -3.32
N LYS A 110 4.99 10.01 -2.52
CA LYS A 110 4.61 10.07 -1.11
C LYS A 110 3.09 10.11 -0.94
N ILE A 111 2.40 10.87 -1.79
CA ILE A 111 0.93 10.93 -1.80
C ILE A 111 0.35 9.57 -2.24
N VAL A 112 1.01 8.89 -3.19
CA VAL A 112 0.62 7.53 -3.58
C VAL A 112 0.71 6.58 -2.39
N ILE A 113 1.83 6.53 -1.65
CA ILE A 113 1.98 5.69 -0.45
C ILE A 113 0.93 6.03 0.60
N LYS A 114 0.67 7.30 0.84
CA LYS A 114 -0.35 7.74 1.79
C LYS A 114 -1.72 7.13 1.47
N HIS A 115 -2.17 7.19 0.22
CA HIS A 115 -3.51 6.77 -0.17
C HIS A 115 -3.59 5.29 -0.59
N ALA A 116 -2.66 4.82 -1.45
CA ALA A 116 -2.71 3.45 -1.97
C ALA A 116 -2.19 2.40 -0.99
N PHE A 117 -1.39 2.78 0.02
CA PHE A 117 -0.89 1.85 1.02
C PHE A 117 -1.53 2.10 2.38
N ASN A 118 -1.23 3.22 3.03
CA ASN A 118 -1.65 3.44 4.41
C ASN A 118 -3.17 3.58 4.56
N GLU A 119 -3.82 4.36 3.70
CA GLU A 119 -5.27 4.60 3.79
C GLU A 119 -6.06 3.35 3.40
N LEU A 120 -5.66 2.60 2.37
CA LEU A 120 -6.30 1.34 2.00
C LEU A 120 -6.17 0.28 3.09
N LEU A 121 -5.01 0.17 3.76
CA LEU A 121 -4.86 -0.75 4.90
C LEU A 121 -5.82 -0.38 6.04
N SER A 122 -5.91 0.92 6.36
CA SER A 122 -6.84 1.41 7.39
C SER A 122 -8.31 1.17 7.02
N LEU A 123 -8.65 1.38 5.75
CA LEU A 123 -9.99 1.15 5.21
C LEU A 123 -10.40 -0.32 5.33
N LYS A 124 -9.48 -1.25 5.04
CA LYS A 124 -9.68 -2.69 5.21
C LYS A 124 -10.03 -3.03 6.66
N GLU A 125 -9.22 -2.55 7.61
CA GLU A 125 -9.46 -2.83 9.04
C GLU A 125 -10.82 -2.29 9.49
N ALA A 126 -11.17 -1.06 9.11
CA ALA A 126 -12.47 -0.46 9.43
C ALA A 126 -13.63 -1.29 8.85
N TYR A 127 -13.49 -1.77 7.61
CA TYR A 127 -14.51 -2.58 6.96
C TYR A 127 -14.68 -3.93 7.65
N LEU A 128 -13.58 -4.63 7.97
CA LEU A 128 -13.64 -5.92 8.67
C LEU A 128 -14.29 -5.79 10.05
N ILE A 129 -14.00 -4.72 10.79
CA ILE A 129 -14.65 -4.44 12.08
C ILE A 129 -16.15 -4.20 11.87
N ALA A 130 -16.52 -3.33 10.92
CA ALA A 130 -17.91 -2.99 10.64
C ALA A 130 -18.76 -4.20 10.22
N LYS A 131 -18.16 -5.14 9.50
CA LYS A 131 -18.80 -6.38 9.03
C LYS A 131 -18.64 -7.56 10.02
N ALA A 132 -18.11 -7.32 11.22
CA ALA A 132 -17.85 -8.37 12.23
C ALA A 132 -17.07 -9.57 11.66
N GLY A 133 -16.07 -9.28 10.81
CA GLY A 133 -15.23 -10.30 10.16
C GLY A 133 -15.88 -11.05 9.00
N LYS A 134 -17.07 -10.64 8.55
CA LYS A 134 -17.79 -11.25 7.41
C LYS A 134 -18.00 -10.24 6.28
N PRO A 135 -16.94 -9.80 5.59
CA PRO A 135 -17.05 -8.84 4.51
C PRO A 135 -17.79 -9.43 3.31
N ASN A 136 -18.40 -8.57 2.50
CA ASN A 136 -18.96 -8.96 1.22
C ASN A 136 -17.85 -9.40 0.27
N PRO A 137 -17.87 -10.61 -0.32
CA PRO A 137 -16.79 -11.15 -1.15
C PRO A 137 -16.47 -10.27 -2.37
N PHE A 138 -17.48 -9.65 -2.98
CA PHE A 138 -17.29 -8.79 -4.15
C PHE A 138 -16.62 -7.46 -3.80
N VAL A 139 -17.00 -6.87 -2.68
CA VAL A 139 -16.36 -5.65 -2.17
C VAL A 139 -14.92 -5.94 -1.77
N LEU A 140 -14.69 -7.10 -1.13
CA LEU A 140 -13.35 -7.56 -0.76
C LEU A 140 -12.48 -7.80 -1.99
N PHE A 141 -13.00 -8.48 -3.01
CA PHE A 141 -12.28 -8.70 -4.26
C PHE A 141 -11.91 -7.38 -4.93
N ARG A 142 -12.88 -6.46 -5.06
CA ARG A 142 -12.62 -5.12 -5.61
C ARG A 142 -11.57 -4.35 -4.82
N TYR A 143 -11.60 -4.47 -3.47
CA TYR A 143 -10.57 -3.87 -2.62
C TYR A 143 -9.19 -4.42 -2.95
N LEU A 144 -9.03 -5.76 -3.03
CA LEU A 144 -7.77 -6.42 -3.34
C LEU A 144 -7.26 -6.02 -4.74
N GLU A 145 -8.11 -6.09 -5.75
CA GLU A 145 -7.78 -5.66 -7.10
C GLU A 145 -7.31 -4.20 -7.13
N THR A 146 -8.04 -3.31 -6.47
CA THR A 146 -7.67 -1.89 -6.37
C THR A 146 -6.31 -1.71 -5.71
N LEU A 147 -6.07 -2.36 -4.58
CA LEU A 147 -4.81 -2.29 -3.84
C LEU A 147 -3.63 -2.74 -4.71
N LEU A 148 -3.75 -3.91 -5.34
CA LEU A 148 -2.68 -4.48 -6.16
C LEU A 148 -2.38 -3.65 -7.40
N ILE A 149 -3.41 -3.16 -8.10
CA ILE A 149 -3.24 -2.30 -9.29
C ILE A 149 -2.56 -0.98 -8.90
N LEU A 150 -3.03 -0.33 -7.84
CA LEU A 150 -2.49 0.98 -7.43
C LEU A 150 -1.06 0.89 -6.90
N LEU A 151 -0.67 -0.22 -6.28
CA LEU A 151 0.67 -0.42 -5.75
C LEU A 151 1.66 -1.04 -6.74
N ASN A 152 1.19 -1.66 -7.83
CA ASN A 152 2.05 -2.34 -8.78
C ASN A 152 3.23 -1.51 -9.32
N PRO A 153 3.11 -0.20 -9.61
CA PRO A 153 4.26 0.59 -10.04
C PRO A 153 5.35 0.75 -8.97
N ILE A 154 5.00 0.65 -7.69
CA ILE A 154 5.94 0.81 -6.57
C ILE A 154 6.49 -0.54 -6.10
N ILE A 155 5.62 -1.54 -5.90
CA ILE A 155 5.98 -2.86 -5.36
C ILE A 155 5.54 -4.00 -6.30
N PRO A 156 6.09 -4.07 -7.52
CA PRO A 156 5.62 -4.98 -8.56
C PRO A 156 5.72 -6.46 -8.19
N HIS A 157 6.79 -6.89 -7.50
CA HIS A 157 6.96 -8.30 -7.16
C HIS A 157 5.89 -8.76 -6.16
N PHE A 158 5.59 -7.93 -5.15
CA PHE A 158 4.51 -8.21 -4.20
C PHE A 158 3.14 -8.32 -4.89
N CYS A 159 2.87 -7.44 -5.87
CA CYS A 159 1.57 -7.41 -6.55
C CYS A 159 1.38 -8.53 -7.58
N GLN A 160 2.44 -9.21 -7.99
CA GLN A 160 2.41 -10.30 -8.98
C GLN A 160 2.51 -11.69 -8.36
N PHE A 161 2.84 -11.76 -7.06
CA PHE A 161 2.88 -13.01 -6.30
C PHE A 161 1.49 -13.47 -5.91
#